data_95a90a31f71f4fd2214d01c16d1437c6
#
_entry.id   95a90a31f71f4fd2214d01c16d1437c6
#
_cell.length_a   1.000
_cell.length_b   1.000
_cell.length_c   1.000
_cell.angle_alpha   90.00
_cell.angle_beta   90.00
_cell.angle_gamma   90.00
#
_symmetry.space_group_name_H-M   'P 1'
#
loop_
_entity.id
_entity.type
_entity.pdbx_description
1 polymer ?
#
loop_
_entity_poly.entity_id
_entity_poly.type
_entity_poly.pdbx_seq_one_letter_code
_entity_poly.pdbx_strand_id
1 'polypeptide(L)'
;MVVLAAVGAALVGAGIHGCKSSAASGGADAGEDSCDVLFGSPNAQTGLGPDQCQPECACGADVFAPPAYSAAFIQSLIDDWQLATPYPPLTSSPYDGGPPPEDDPPAMVCAVLPQPDAGAPPTLYTLVTYASGQEAAAAGAKVTHFGHCGVCSTLANLAVYMRNDDLVAPVRSCGVETSADGGNADVTCLMQLGFDLPCAEAWAYDTANTRSICLATCLANITASYNEPDGALNPCIQCDEDESGPVFKAVAGRTRRNSGIPNAICRPCSEVQPLVHAY
;
A
#
# COMPACT_ATOMS: atom_id res chain seq x y z
N MET A 1 26.04 -36.75 -16.50
CA MET A 1 27.05 -35.95 -17.21
C MET A 1 26.48 -34.57 -17.36
N VAL A 2 26.80 -33.69 -16.39
CA VAL A 2 26.21 -32.36 -16.22
C VAL A 2 27.14 -31.37 -16.91
N VAL A 3 26.65 -30.59 -17.87
CA VAL A 3 27.39 -29.48 -18.48
C VAL A 3 26.89 -28.18 -17.86
N LEU A 4 27.69 -27.60 -16.95
CA LEU A 4 27.54 -26.23 -16.50
C LEU A 4 27.98 -25.27 -17.62
N ALA A 5 27.07 -24.43 -18.09
CA ALA A 5 27.42 -23.27 -18.89
C ALA A 5 27.40 -22.04 -17.99
N ALA A 6 28.59 -21.51 -17.71
CA ALA A 6 28.75 -20.21 -17.06
C ALA A 6 28.44 -19.10 -18.08
N VAL A 7 27.43 -18.30 -17.81
CA VAL A 7 27.15 -17.06 -18.57
C VAL A 7 27.72 -15.89 -17.76
N GLY A 8 28.74 -15.26 -18.32
CA GLY A 8 29.37 -14.09 -17.75
C GLY A 8 28.43 -12.87 -17.78
N ALA A 9 28.31 -12.21 -16.65
CA ALA A 9 27.61 -10.95 -16.49
C ALA A 9 28.44 -9.82 -17.12
N ALA A 10 27.97 -9.27 -18.22
CA ALA A 10 28.43 -7.98 -18.71
C ALA A 10 27.65 -6.89 -17.98
N LEU A 11 28.32 -6.17 -17.09
CA LEU A 11 27.82 -4.93 -16.49
C LEU A 11 27.75 -3.86 -17.57
N VAL A 12 26.57 -3.68 -18.14
CA VAL A 12 26.24 -2.48 -18.92
C VAL A 12 25.70 -1.47 -17.92
N GLY A 13 26.50 -0.45 -17.62
CA GLY A 13 26.08 0.69 -16.83
C GLY A 13 24.98 1.45 -17.59
N ALA A 14 23.73 1.21 -17.23
CA ALA A 14 22.63 2.06 -17.64
C ALA A 14 22.75 3.38 -16.87
N GLY A 15 23.09 4.44 -17.58
CA GLY A 15 23.07 5.79 -17.03
C GLY A 15 21.66 6.14 -16.58
N ILE A 16 21.54 6.43 -15.30
CA ILE A 16 20.30 6.89 -14.69
C ILE A 16 20.03 8.29 -15.27
N HIS A 17 19.13 8.38 -16.25
CA HIS A 17 18.55 9.64 -16.65
C HIS A 17 17.36 9.90 -15.73
N GLY A 18 17.65 10.38 -14.53
CA GLY A 18 16.61 10.88 -13.65
C GLY A 18 15.87 12.04 -14.32
N CYS A 19 14.54 12.07 -14.23
CA CYS A 19 13.80 13.30 -14.50
C CYS A 19 14.40 14.41 -13.64
N LYS A 20 14.80 15.50 -14.23
CA LYS A 20 15.28 16.65 -13.47
C LYS A 20 14.09 17.29 -12.80
N SER A 21 14.10 17.37 -11.48
CA SER A 21 13.25 18.34 -10.79
C SER A 21 13.52 19.70 -11.42
N SER A 22 12.51 20.32 -11.98
CA SER A 22 12.60 21.70 -12.38
C SER A 22 12.73 22.54 -11.12
N ALA A 23 13.98 22.83 -10.74
CA ALA A 23 14.21 23.89 -9.78
C ALA A 23 13.58 25.16 -10.37
N ALA A 24 12.59 25.69 -9.71
CA ALA A 24 11.83 26.85 -10.14
C ALA A 24 12.76 28.06 -10.33
N SER A 25 13.12 28.32 -11.58
CA SER A 25 13.58 29.63 -12.00
C SER A 25 12.35 30.38 -12.53
N GLY A 26 11.95 31.44 -11.83
CA GLY A 26 10.76 32.22 -11.96
C GLY A 26 10.26 32.46 -13.40
N GLY A 27 9.02 32.05 -13.64
CA GLY A 27 8.20 32.40 -14.79
C GLY A 27 6.77 31.95 -14.48
N ALA A 28 5.84 32.87 -14.50
CA ALA A 28 4.43 32.66 -14.21
C ALA A 28 3.83 31.63 -15.17
N ASP A 29 3.56 30.43 -14.67
CA ASP A 29 2.58 29.42 -15.11
C ASP A 29 2.66 28.14 -14.23
N ALA A 30 3.02 28.27 -12.95
CA ALA A 30 3.27 27.17 -12.04
C ALA A 30 2.02 26.75 -11.23
N GLY A 31 0.81 26.81 -11.82
CA GLY A 31 -0.42 26.56 -11.06
C GLY A 31 -0.90 25.11 -11.01
N GLU A 32 -0.58 24.29 -12.01
CA GLU A 32 -1.07 22.89 -12.08
C GLU A 32 0.02 21.87 -11.77
N ASP A 33 1.26 22.13 -12.12
CA ASP A 33 2.36 21.17 -11.93
C ASP A 33 2.82 20.97 -10.48
N SER A 34 2.44 21.85 -9.55
CA SER A 34 2.89 21.78 -8.15
C SER A 34 2.21 20.69 -7.32
N CYS A 35 1.08 20.15 -7.80
CA CYS A 35 0.36 19.07 -7.13
C CYS A 35 0.71 17.69 -7.65
N ASP A 36 1.50 17.59 -8.71
CA ASP A 36 1.97 16.32 -9.29
C ASP A 36 3.32 15.84 -8.71
N VAL A 37 3.67 16.32 -7.53
CA VAL A 37 4.83 15.80 -6.80
C VAL A 37 4.57 14.36 -6.43
N LEU A 38 5.50 13.48 -6.81
CA LEU A 38 5.40 12.07 -6.49
C LEU A 38 5.62 11.84 -4.99
N PHE A 39 4.86 10.91 -4.44
CA PHE A 39 4.89 10.54 -3.04
C PHE A 39 5.47 9.12 -2.86
N GLY A 40 6.37 8.95 -1.90
CA GLY A 40 6.96 7.66 -1.55
C GLY A 40 8.44 7.75 -1.22
N SER A 41 9.04 6.64 -0.82
CA SER A 41 10.46 6.54 -0.50
C SER A 41 11.25 6.07 -1.73
N PRO A 42 12.23 6.85 -2.22
CA PRO A 42 13.04 6.43 -3.35
C PRO A 42 13.92 5.23 -2.99
N ASN A 43 13.97 4.25 -3.88
CA ASN A 43 14.84 3.09 -3.78
C ASN A 43 15.14 2.52 -5.18
N ALA A 44 15.96 1.47 -5.25
CA ALA A 44 16.34 0.87 -6.54
C ALA A 44 15.15 0.30 -7.33
N GLN A 45 14.09 -0.10 -6.65
CA GLN A 45 12.89 -0.66 -7.27
C GLN A 45 11.96 0.42 -7.82
N THR A 46 11.91 1.61 -7.22
CA THR A 46 11.09 2.72 -7.75
C THR A 46 11.64 3.25 -9.06
N GLY A 47 12.95 3.18 -9.29
CA GLY A 47 13.60 3.76 -10.46
C GLY A 47 13.69 5.28 -10.43
N LEU A 48 13.23 5.92 -9.36
CA LEU A 48 13.26 7.36 -9.16
C LEU A 48 14.37 7.75 -8.18
N GLY A 49 14.93 8.93 -8.37
CA GLY A 49 15.92 9.51 -7.47
C GLY A 49 15.29 10.20 -6.26
N PRO A 50 16.12 10.59 -5.25
CA PRO A 50 15.66 11.32 -4.07
C PRO A 50 14.90 12.61 -4.37
N ASP A 51 15.22 13.26 -5.49
CA ASP A 51 14.63 14.53 -5.91
C ASP A 51 13.21 14.36 -6.48
N GLN A 52 12.85 13.14 -6.88
CA GLN A 52 11.62 12.84 -7.58
C GLN A 52 10.58 12.21 -6.70
N CYS A 53 11.02 11.43 -5.70
CA CYS A 53 10.13 10.70 -4.82
C CYS A 53 10.35 11.20 -3.39
N GLN A 54 9.78 12.33 -3.06
CA GLN A 54 9.82 12.90 -1.72
C GLN A 54 8.62 12.42 -0.91
N PRO A 55 8.81 12.03 0.37
CA PRO A 55 7.70 11.69 1.26
C PRO A 55 6.94 12.95 1.71
N GLU A 56 6.83 13.95 0.86
CA GLU A 56 6.21 15.23 1.14
C GLU A 56 5.38 15.66 -0.07
N CYS A 57 4.11 15.96 0.17
CA CYS A 57 3.19 16.46 -0.83
C CYS A 57 2.87 17.92 -0.56
N ALA A 58 3.04 18.79 -1.55
CA ALA A 58 2.70 20.19 -1.47
C ALA A 58 1.79 20.58 -2.63
N CYS A 59 0.57 21.05 -2.32
CA CYS A 59 -0.38 21.58 -3.28
C CYS A 59 -0.79 22.98 -2.85
N GLY A 60 -0.16 23.99 -3.40
CA GLY A 60 -0.38 25.37 -2.97
C GLY A 60 0.11 25.62 -1.54
N ALA A 61 -0.82 25.90 -0.60
CA ALA A 61 -0.50 26.11 0.81
C ALA A 61 -0.55 24.82 1.65
N ASP A 62 -1.09 23.73 1.11
CA ASP A 62 -1.25 22.47 1.81
C ASP A 62 0.00 21.59 1.58
N VAL A 63 0.61 21.17 2.68
CA VAL A 63 1.80 20.31 2.69
C VAL A 63 1.50 19.10 3.55
N PHE A 64 1.78 17.92 3.04
CA PHE A 64 1.75 16.68 3.80
C PHE A 64 3.06 15.93 3.65
N ALA A 65 3.75 15.70 4.77
CA ALA A 65 4.89 14.82 4.86
C ALA A 65 4.54 13.65 5.79
N PRO A 66 4.48 12.41 5.28
CA PRO A 66 4.22 11.26 6.13
C PRO A 66 5.25 11.17 7.23
N PRO A 67 4.85 11.04 8.50
CA PRO A 67 5.78 10.93 9.60
C PRO A 67 6.55 9.60 9.53
N ALA A 68 7.80 9.62 9.92
CA ALA A 68 8.55 8.40 10.21
C ALA A 68 8.09 7.84 11.56
N TYR A 69 7.60 6.61 11.55
CA TYR A 69 7.16 5.91 12.75
C TYR A 69 8.31 5.09 13.34
N SER A 70 8.54 5.20 14.65
CA SER A 70 9.59 4.42 15.32
C SER A 70 9.23 2.93 15.37
N ALA A 71 10.25 2.07 15.40
CA ALA A 71 10.03 0.62 15.56
C ALA A 71 9.25 0.28 16.83
N ALA A 72 9.43 1.05 17.91
CA ALA A 72 8.67 0.89 19.15
C ALA A 72 7.17 1.22 18.96
N PHE A 73 6.86 2.31 18.25
CA PHE A 73 5.47 2.64 17.93
C PHE A 73 4.83 1.56 17.05
N ILE A 74 5.54 1.11 16.01
CA ILE A 74 5.03 0.06 15.12
C ILE A 74 4.79 -1.24 15.90
N GLN A 75 5.69 -1.60 16.82
CA GLN A 75 5.53 -2.79 17.66
C GLN A 75 4.33 -2.66 18.61
N SER A 76 4.11 -1.46 19.18
CA SER A 76 2.96 -1.23 20.08
C SER A 76 1.60 -1.42 19.40
N LEU A 77 1.50 -1.21 18.08
CA LEU A 77 0.27 -1.50 17.33
C LEU A 77 -0.12 -2.99 17.36
N ILE A 78 0.85 -3.87 17.61
CA ILE A 78 0.64 -5.32 17.69
C ILE A 78 0.46 -5.75 19.16
N ASP A 79 1.29 -5.24 20.06
CA ASP A 79 1.37 -5.73 21.44
C ASP A 79 0.31 -5.10 22.36
N ASP A 80 -0.01 -3.81 22.12
CA ASP A 80 -0.85 -3.04 23.04
C ASP A 80 -2.31 -2.95 22.58
N TRP A 81 -2.64 -3.47 21.37
CA TRP A 81 -3.97 -3.36 20.78
C TRP A 81 -4.50 -4.69 20.28
N GLN A 82 -5.76 -4.99 20.56
CA GLN A 82 -6.42 -6.20 20.11
C GLN A 82 -7.81 -5.88 19.54
N LEU A 83 -8.09 -6.34 18.31
CA LEU A 83 -9.42 -6.23 17.73
C LEU A 83 -10.40 -7.12 18.51
N ALA A 84 -11.48 -6.52 19.02
CA ALA A 84 -12.46 -7.21 19.87
C ALA A 84 -13.19 -8.34 19.13
N THR A 85 -13.46 -8.15 17.85
CA THR A 85 -14.08 -9.15 16.99
C THR A 85 -13.25 -9.29 15.70
N PRO A 86 -12.39 -10.31 15.61
CA PRO A 86 -11.61 -10.58 14.41
C PRO A 86 -12.49 -10.76 13.16
N TYR A 87 -11.98 -10.32 12.00
CA TYR A 87 -12.62 -10.63 10.73
C TYR A 87 -12.56 -12.15 10.49
N PRO A 88 -13.64 -12.74 9.95
CA PRO A 88 -13.61 -14.14 9.52
C PRO A 88 -12.70 -14.30 8.29
N PRO A 89 -12.14 -15.49 8.07
CA PRO A 89 -11.46 -15.82 6.82
C PRO A 89 -12.36 -15.61 5.61
N LEU A 90 -11.77 -15.26 4.47
CA LEU A 90 -12.48 -15.16 3.21
C LEU A 90 -12.82 -16.58 2.69
N THR A 91 -14.07 -16.85 2.44
CA THR A 91 -14.54 -18.19 2.04
C THR A 91 -14.54 -18.42 0.53
N SER A 92 -14.32 -17.37 -0.26
CA SER A 92 -14.29 -17.38 -1.73
C SER A 92 -13.53 -16.17 -2.25
N SER A 93 -13.08 -16.27 -3.51
CA SER A 93 -12.44 -15.14 -4.17
C SER A 93 -13.43 -13.96 -4.32
N PRO A 94 -13.05 -12.76 -3.87
CA PRO A 94 -13.87 -11.57 -4.10
C PRO A 94 -13.95 -11.18 -5.58
N TYR A 95 -13.05 -11.67 -6.41
CA TYR A 95 -13.04 -11.43 -7.86
C TYR A 95 -14.07 -12.26 -8.63
N ASP A 96 -14.69 -13.27 -8.00
CA ASP A 96 -15.76 -14.05 -8.59
C ASP A 96 -17.14 -13.35 -8.50
N GLY A 97 -17.23 -12.26 -7.75
CA GLY A 97 -18.49 -11.58 -7.38
C GLY A 97 -19.02 -10.55 -8.39
N GLY A 98 -18.36 -10.34 -9.53
CA GLY A 98 -18.73 -9.31 -10.50
C GLY A 98 -17.94 -7.99 -10.30
N PRO A 99 -18.41 -6.86 -10.88
CA PRO A 99 -17.70 -5.59 -10.79
C PRO A 99 -17.58 -5.12 -9.33
N PRO A 100 -16.47 -4.42 -9.00
CA PRO A 100 -16.29 -3.87 -7.66
C PRO A 100 -17.43 -2.89 -7.32
N PRO A 101 -17.75 -2.71 -6.04
CA PRO A 101 -18.67 -1.68 -5.61
C PRO A 101 -18.15 -0.28 -6.02
N GLU A 102 -19.08 0.68 -6.04
CA GLU A 102 -18.68 2.09 -6.25
C GLU A 102 -17.68 2.55 -5.20
N ASP A 103 -16.85 3.53 -5.57
CA ASP A 103 -15.91 4.14 -4.64
C ASP A 103 -16.60 4.75 -3.43
N ASP A 104 -15.92 4.66 -2.29
CA ASP A 104 -16.39 5.29 -1.05
C ASP A 104 -16.53 6.80 -1.22
N PRO A 105 -17.52 7.42 -0.55
CA PRO A 105 -17.55 8.87 -0.42
C PRO A 105 -16.21 9.42 0.11
N PRO A 106 -15.68 10.51 -0.47
CA PRO A 106 -14.34 11.01 -0.14
C PRO A 106 -14.09 11.34 1.34
N ALA A 107 -15.16 11.67 2.08
CA ALA A 107 -15.06 11.99 3.50
C ALA A 107 -15.15 10.75 4.42
N MET A 108 -15.54 9.60 3.89
CA MET A 108 -15.68 8.36 4.65
C MET A 108 -14.35 7.93 5.25
N VAL A 109 -14.39 7.43 6.46
CA VAL A 109 -13.19 6.95 7.16
C VAL A 109 -13.45 5.66 7.92
N CYS A 110 -12.44 4.81 8.00
CA CYS A 110 -12.36 3.74 8.98
C CYS A 110 -11.61 4.24 10.22
N ALA A 111 -12.16 3.99 11.38
CA ALA A 111 -11.57 4.46 12.64
C ALA A 111 -11.53 3.37 13.71
N VAL A 112 -10.51 3.46 14.54
CA VAL A 112 -10.30 2.66 15.76
C VAL A 112 -11.08 3.28 16.90
N LEU A 113 -12.04 2.56 17.44
CA LEU A 113 -12.80 2.95 18.64
C LEU A 113 -12.34 2.08 19.81
N PRO A 114 -11.55 2.63 20.76
CA PRO A 114 -11.15 1.90 21.96
C PRO A 114 -12.37 1.54 22.81
N GLN A 115 -12.34 0.36 23.43
CA GLN A 115 -13.37 -0.04 24.38
C GLN A 115 -13.05 0.52 25.78
N PRO A 116 -14.02 1.13 26.47
CA PRO A 116 -13.79 1.88 27.71
C PRO A 116 -13.31 1.04 28.89
N ASP A 117 -13.55 -0.27 28.87
CA ASP A 117 -13.21 -1.19 29.96
C ASP A 117 -11.89 -1.94 29.77
N ALA A 118 -11.10 -1.53 28.79
CA ALA A 118 -9.78 -2.11 28.58
C ALA A 118 -8.85 -1.72 29.75
N GLY A 119 -8.60 -2.69 30.62
CA GLY A 119 -7.64 -2.60 31.71
C GLY A 119 -6.20 -2.45 31.21
N ALA A 120 -5.27 -3.21 31.80
CA ALA A 120 -3.90 -3.29 31.25
C ALA A 120 -3.89 -3.80 29.79
N PRO A 121 -2.86 -3.47 28.97
CA PRO A 121 -2.71 -3.95 27.60
C PRO A 121 -2.90 -5.48 27.47
N PRO A 122 -3.45 -5.96 26.35
CA PRO A 122 -3.83 -5.18 25.17
C PRO A 122 -5.18 -4.44 25.33
N THR A 123 -5.23 -3.18 24.83
CA THR A 123 -6.46 -2.41 24.74
C THR A 123 -7.36 -3.01 23.66
N LEU A 124 -8.58 -3.39 24.03
CA LEU A 124 -9.57 -3.86 23.07
C LEU A 124 -10.10 -2.68 22.25
N TYR A 125 -10.28 -2.89 20.96
CA TYR A 125 -10.87 -1.91 20.07
C TYR A 125 -11.82 -2.55 19.05
N THR A 126 -12.71 -1.73 18.49
CA THR A 126 -13.51 -2.05 17.32
C THR A 126 -13.11 -1.17 16.15
N LEU A 127 -13.33 -1.66 14.94
CA LEU A 127 -13.22 -0.87 13.71
C LEU A 127 -14.63 -0.44 13.31
N VAL A 128 -14.80 0.86 13.07
CA VAL A 128 -16.08 1.45 12.71
C VAL A 128 -15.90 2.36 11.52
N THR A 129 -16.75 2.18 10.50
CA THR A 129 -16.84 3.09 9.37
C THR A 129 -17.72 4.28 9.74
N TYR A 130 -17.19 5.50 9.57
CA TYR A 130 -17.90 6.75 9.79
C TYR A 130 -18.02 7.52 8.47
N ALA A 131 -19.09 8.31 8.34
CA ALA A 131 -19.29 9.14 7.16
C ALA A 131 -18.25 10.25 7.04
N SER A 132 -17.56 10.61 8.15
CA SER A 132 -16.48 11.59 8.14
C SER A 132 -15.54 11.44 9.35
N GLY A 133 -14.32 11.99 9.24
CA GLY A 133 -13.39 12.08 10.35
C GLY A 133 -13.92 12.91 11.52
N GLN A 134 -14.79 13.90 11.27
CA GLN A 134 -15.43 14.67 12.33
C GLN A 134 -16.41 13.81 13.16
N GLU A 135 -17.18 12.95 12.50
CA GLU A 135 -18.08 12.02 13.19
C GLU A 135 -17.28 10.99 13.99
N ALA A 136 -16.21 10.44 13.44
CA ALA A 136 -15.31 9.55 14.17
C ALA A 136 -14.74 10.23 15.42
N ALA A 137 -14.25 11.46 15.31
CA ALA A 137 -13.72 12.22 16.43
C ALA A 137 -14.79 12.50 17.51
N ALA A 138 -16.01 12.83 17.11
CA ALA A 138 -17.13 13.04 18.04
C ALA A 138 -17.49 11.76 18.80
N ALA A 139 -17.25 10.58 18.21
CA ALA A 139 -17.41 9.28 18.86
C ALA A 139 -16.20 8.86 19.73
N GLY A 140 -15.14 9.67 19.79
CA GLY A 140 -13.88 9.31 20.46
C GLY A 140 -13.03 8.29 19.71
N ALA A 141 -13.33 8.04 18.42
CA ALA A 141 -12.59 7.14 17.57
C ALA A 141 -11.42 7.88 16.87
N LYS A 142 -10.37 7.13 16.55
CA LYS A 142 -9.19 7.62 15.85
C LYS A 142 -9.17 7.06 14.43
N VAL A 143 -9.12 7.94 13.44
CA VAL A 143 -9.08 7.55 12.02
C VAL A 143 -7.82 6.71 11.76
N THR A 144 -8.00 5.59 11.06
CA THR A 144 -6.91 4.68 10.69
C THR A 144 -6.67 4.63 9.18
N HIS A 145 -7.65 4.97 8.38
CA HIS A 145 -7.53 5.26 6.94
C HIS A 145 -8.82 5.89 6.41
N PHE A 146 -8.76 6.46 5.23
CA PHE A 146 -9.94 6.92 4.51
C PHE A 146 -10.64 5.74 3.82
N GLY A 147 -11.95 5.87 3.61
CA GLY A 147 -12.82 4.82 3.10
C GLY A 147 -13.39 3.91 4.19
N HIS A 148 -14.12 2.89 3.79
CA HIS A 148 -14.75 1.92 4.70
C HIS A 148 -13.73 0.98 5.36
N CYS A 149 -14.08 0.41 6.51
CA CYS A 149 -13.27 -0.61 7.15
C CYS A 149 -13.37 -1.94 6.38
N GLY A 150 -12.23 -2.58 6.14
CA GLY A 150 -12.12 -3.90 5.52
C GLY A 150 -11.13 -4.81 6.26
N VAL A 151 -10.85 -5.98 5.70
CA VAL A 151 -10.06 -7.01 6.39
C VAL A 151 -8.63 -6.60 6.69
N CYS A 152 -8.05 -5.64 5.96
CA CYS A 152 -6.71 -5.12 6.21
C CYS A 152 -6.68 -3.87 7.12
N SER A 153 -7.82 -3.47 7.70
CA SER A 153 -7.93 -2.23 8.48
C SER A 153 -7.40 -2.35 9.91
N THR A 154 -7.01 -3.54 10.36
CA THR A 154 -6.53 -3.77 11.74
C THR A 154 -5.25 -3.02 12.03
N LEU A 155 -4.97 -2.73 13.32
CA LEU A 155 -3.72 -2.09 13.74
C LEU A 155 -2.51 -3.01 13.52
N ALA A 156 -2.69 -4.32 13.67
CA ALA A 156 -1.66 -5.30 13.35
C ALA A 156 -1.27 -5.25 11.86
N ASN A 157 -2.26 -5.19 10.96
CA ASN A 157 -1.99 -5.02 9.52
C ASN A 157 -1.36 -3.66 9.21
N LEU A 158 -1.77 -2.56 9.88
CA LEU A 158 -1.11 -1.27 9.75
C LEU A 158 0.38 -1.36 10.08
N ALA A 159 0.75 -2.09 11.13
CA ALA A 159 2.15 -2.31 11.47
C ALA A 159 2.94 -3.01 10.35
N VAL A 160 2.33 -3.94 9.61
CA VAL A 160 2.96 -4.59 8.44
C VAL A 160 3.26 -3.55 7.35
N TYR A 161 2.27 -2.70 7.03
CA TYR A 161 2.45 -1.64 6.05
C TYR A 161 3.54 -0.64 6.47
N MET A 162 3.64 -0.30 7.77
CA MET A 162 4.66 0.63 8.28
C MET A 162 6.07 0.03 8.33
N ARG A 163 6.20 -1.29 8.53
CA ARG A 163 7.51 -1.98 8.55
C ARG A 163 8.12 -2.17 7.17
N ASN A 164 7.28 -2.24 6.16
CA ASN A 164 7.69 -2.60 4.81
C ASN A 164 7.32 -1.46 3.86
N ASP A 165 8.24 -0.56 3.56
CA ASP A 165 8.02 0.53 2.58
C ASP A 165 7.73 -0.04 1.19
N ASP A 166 8.32 -1.18 0.87
CA ASP A 166 8.07 -1.95 -0.34
C ASP A 166 7.34 -3.26 -0.01
N LEU A 167 6.10 -3.40 -0.43
CA LEU A 167 5.34 -4.65 -0.41
C LEU A 167 5.27 -5.32 -1.78
N VAL A 168 5.64 -4.65 -2.87
CA VAL A 168 5.58 -5.22 -4.22
C VAL A 168 6.51 -6.41 -4.35
N ALA A 169 7.77 -6.24 -3.95
CA ALA A 169 8.77 -7.30 -4.06
C ALA A 169 8.43 -8.53 -3.19
N PRO A 170 8.15 -8.41 -1.88
CA PRO A 170 7.82 -9.58 -1.05
C PRO A 170 6.49 -10.24 -1.45
N VAL A 171 5.43 -9.48 -1.78
CA VAL A 171 4.15 -10.05 -2.22
C VAL A 171 4.32 -10.79 -3.55
N ARG A 172 5.06 -10.20 -4.50
CA ARG A 172 5.40 -10.87 -5.77
C ARG A 172 6.18 -12.17 -5.53
N SER A 173 7.13 -12.18 -4.59
CA SER A 173 7.88 -13.39 -4.22
C SER A 173 6.95 -14.47 -3.70
N CYS A 174 6.05 -14.14 -2.77
CA CYS A 174 5.03 -15.07 -2.29
C CYS A 174 4.22 -15.66 -3.45
N GLY A 175 3.74 -14.80 -4.36
CA GLY A 175 2.96 -15.23 -5.51
C GLY A 175 3.71 -16.11 -6.52
N VAL A 176 5.01 -15.95 -6.68
CA VAL A 176 5.83 -16.77 -7.61
C VAL A 176 6.14 -18.15 -7.02
N GLU A 177 6.49 -18.21 -5.74
CA GLU A 177 6.87 -19.48 -5.08
C GLU A 177 5.72 -20.49 -5.04
N THR A 178 4.48 -20.02 -5.06
CA THR A 178 3.28 -20.82 -4.81
C THR A 178 2.50 -21.25 -6.05
N SER A 179 2.98 -20.89 -7.23
CA SER A 179 2.31 -21.26 -8.49
C SER A 179 2.09 -22.77 -8.68
N ALA A 180 2.78 -23.62 -7.88
CA ALA A 180 2.68 -25.07 -7.92
C ALA A 180 1.62 -25.66 -6.97
N ASP A 181 1.20 -24.95 -5.91
CA ASP A 181 0.46 -25.52 -4.76
C ASP A 181 -0.99 -25.03 -4.59
N GLY A 182 -1.57 -24.34 -5.60
CA GLY A 182 -3.00 -23.96 -5.58
C GLY A 182 -3.37 -22.84 -4.60
N GLY A 183 -2.42 -21.97 -4.19
CA GLY A 183 -2.71 -20.72 -3.47
C GLY A 183 -2.56 -20.75 -1.95
N ASN A 184 -2.51 -21.91 -1.28
CA ASN A 184 -2.37 -21.98 0.19
C ASN A 184 -0.99 -21.53 0.68
N ALA A 185 0.06 -21.79 -0.09
CA ALA A 185 1.41 -21.39 0.26
C ALA A 185 1.58 -19.84 0.16
N ASP A 186 0.85 -19.20 -0.74
CA ASP A 186 0.79 -17.74 -0.90
C ASP A 186 0.28 -17.08 0.39
N VAL A 187 -0.87 -17.50 0.90
CA VAL A 187 -1.42 -17.04 2.18
C VAL A 187 -0.43 -17.25 3.32
N THR A 188 0.21 -18.41 3.41
CA THR A 188 1.19 -18.70 4.46
C THR A 188 2.40 -17.78 4.37
N CYS A 189 2.91 -17.51 3.16
CA CYS A 189 4.02 -16.59 2.93
C CYS A 189 3.63 -15.15 3.34
N LEU A 190 2.43 -14.69 2.97
CA LEU A 190 1.91 -13.37 3.34
C LEU A 190 1.71 -13.23 4.85
N MET A 191 1.27 -14.28 5.53
CA MET A 191 1.20 -14.29 6.99
C MET A 191 2.59 -14.20 7.64
N GLN A 192 3.64 -14.75 7.01
CA GLN A 192 5.02 -14.59 7.49
C GLN A 192 5.53 -13.14 7.38
N LEU A 193 4.96 -12.32 6.49
CA LEU A 193 5.21 -10.88 6.46
C LEU A 193 4.55 -10.16 7.65
N GLY A 194 3.63 -10.82 8.35
CA GLY A 194 2.94 -10.32 9.54
C GLY A 194 1.46 -10.01 9.35
N PHE A 195 0.89 -10.18 8.15
CA PHE A 195 -0.54 -10.00 7.93
C PHE A 195 -1.36 -11.04 8.72
N ASP A 196 -2.51 -10.62 9.24
CA ASP A 196 -3.51 -11.57 9.73
C ASP A 196 -4.14 -12.35 8.57
N LEU A 197 -4.75 -13.50 8.89
CA LEU A 197 -5.26 -14.43 7.89
C LEU A 197 -6.21 -13.77 6.87
N PRO A 198 -7.26 -13.00 7.26
CA PRO A 198 -8.18 -12.42 6.27
C PRO A 198 -7.51 -11.39 5.34
N CYS A 199 -6.55 -10.63 5.84
CA CYS A 199 -5.80 -9.69 5.01
C CYS A 199 -4.81 -10.43 4.08
N ALA A 200 -4.14 -11.48 4.57
CA ALA A 200 -3.30 -12.33 3.74
C ALA A 200 -4.09 -13.00 2.60
N GLU A 201 -5.31 -13.47 2.89
CA GLU A 201 -6.22 -14.02 1.87
C GLU A 201 -6.63 -12.97 0.82
N ALA A 202 -6.93 -11.73 1.25
CA ALA A 202 -7.23 -10.64 0.33
C ALA A 202 -6.06 -10.37 -0.62
N TRP A 203 -4.82 -10.30 -0.12
CA TRP A 203 -3.60 -10.17 -0.91
C TRP A 203 -3.35 -11.36 -1.83
N ALA A 204 -3.62 -12.60 -1.38
CA ALA A 204 -3.46 -13.80 -2.20
C ALA A 204 -4.43 -13.80 -3.38
N TYR A 205 -5.68 -13.43 -3.16
CA TYR A 205 -6.68 -13.30 -4.24
C TYR A 205 -6.32 -12.18 -5.23
N ASP A 206 -5.82 -11.05 -4.74
CA ASP A 206 -5.32 -9.96 -5.56
C ASP A 206 -4.18 -10.43 -6.47
N THR A 207 -3.17 -11.06 -5.89
CA THR A 207 -2.03 -11.65 -6.62
C THR A 207 -2.48 -12.67 -7.66
N ALA A 208 -3.46 -13.53 -7.32
CA ALA A 208 -3.99 -14.53 -8.23
C ALA A 208 -4.73 -13.88 -9.42
N ASN A 209 -5.55 -12.85 -9.18
CA ASN A 209 -6.25 -12.10 -10.21
C ASN A 209 -5.26 -11.38 -11.13
N THR A 210 -4.32 -10.62 -10.57
CA THR A 210 -3.25 -9.94 -11.33
C THR A 210 -2.46 -10.92 -12.18
N ARG A 211 -2.11 -12.09 -11.63
CA ARG A 211 -1.44 -13.14 -12.40
C ARG A 211 -2.30 -13.62 -13.56
N SER A 212 -3.59 -13.80 -13.36
CA SER A 212 -4.49 -14.32 -14.42
C SER A 212 -4.64 -13.36 -15.59
N ILE A 213 -4.60 -12.05 -15.34
CA ILE A 213 -4.88 -11.01 -16.33
C ILE A 213 -3.59 -10.36 -16.84
N CYS A 214 -2.68 -10.01 -15.93
CA CYS A 214 -1.52 -9.17 -16.19
C CYS A 214 -0.21 -9.95 -16.41
N LEU A 215 -0.19 -11.30 -16.35
CA LEU A 215 1.04 -12.09 -16.34
C LEU A 215 2.02 -11.72 -17.45
N ALA A 216 1.56 -11.64 -18.70
CA ALA A 216 2.43 -11.34 -19.84
C ALA A 216 3.09 -9.95 -19.70
N THR A 217 2.31 -8.96 -19.29
CA THR A 217 2.78 -7.59 -19.04
C THR A 217 3.77 -7.56 -17.90
N CYS A 218 3.48 -8.26 -16.80
CA CYS A 218 4.35 -8.31 -15.62
C CYS A 218 5.67 -9.05 -15.90
N LEU A 219 5.65 -10.14 -16.67
CA LEU A 219 6.88 -10.83 -17.06
C LEU A 219 7.77 -9.95 -17.94
N ALA A 220 7.19 -9.16 -18.83
CA ALA A 220 7.94 -8.22 -19.68
C ALA A 220 8.57 -7.07 -18.87
N ASN A 221 8.02 -6.74 -17.68
CA ASN A 221 8.45 -5.65 -16.82
C ASN A 221 9.03 -6.12 -15.46
N ILE A 222 9.38 -7.39 -15.33
CA ILE A 222 9.75 -7.99 -14.04
C ILE A 222 10.99 -7.33 -13.38
N THR A 223 11.88 -6.77 -14.20
CA THR A 223 13.09 -6.06 -13.77
C THR A 223 12.98 -4.54 -13.95
N ALA A 224 11.84 -4.06 -14.43
CA ALA A 224 11.62 -2.63 -14.60
C ALA A 224 11.42 -1.96 -13.23
N SER A 225 11.73 -0.68 -13.17
CA SER A 225 11.39 0.18 -12.03
C SER A 225 9.87 0.26 -11.85
N TYR A 226 9.41 0.55 -10.63
CA TYR A 226 7.96 0.68 -10.36
C TYR A 226 7.35 1.88 -11.06
N ASN A 227 8.12 2.94 -11.21
CA ASN A 227 7.71 4.13 -11.94
C ASN A 227 8.54 4.30 -13.20
N GLU A 228 7.91 4.82 -14.25
CA GLU A 228 8.55 5.31 -15.47
C GLU A 228 9.28 6.63 -15.19
N PRO A 229 10.18 7.09 -16.08
CA PRO A 229 10.91 8.33 -15.87
C PRO A 229 10.06 9.60 -15.77
N ASP A 230 8.84 9.57 -16.27
CA ASP A 230 7.85 10.66 -16.14
C ASP A 230 6.99 10.57 -14.88
N GLY A 231 7.23 9.55 -14.05
CA GLY A 231 6.52 9.30 -12.81
C GLY A 231 5.29 8.39 -12.94
N ALA A 232 4.86 8.06 -14.15
CA ALA A 232 3.79 7.08 -14.36
C ALA A 232 4.18 5.72 -13.79
N LEU A 233 3.18 4.89 -13.51
CA LEU A 233 3.43 3.51 -13.10
C LEU A 233 3.99 2.70 -14.27
N ASN A 234 4.87 1.75 -14.00
CA ASN A 234 5.24 0.80 -15.02
C ASN A 234 4.02 -0.04 -15.45
N PRO A 235 4.02 -0.60 -16.67
CA PRO A 235 2.85 -1.30 -17.21
C PRO A 235 2.33 -2.47 -16.34
N CYS A 236 3.20 -3.14 -15.57
CA CYS A 236 2.78 -4.22 -14.67
C CYS A 236 1.99 -3.68 -13.47
N ILE A 237 2.52 -2.66 -12.81
CA ILE A 237 1.87 -2.03 -11.66
C ILE A 237 0.57 -1.35 -12.10
N GLN A 238 0.57 -0.70 -13.28
CA GLN A 238 -0.65 -0.09 -13.80
C GLN A 238 -1.74 -1.14 -14.08
N CYS A 239 -1.37 -2.27 -14.69
CA CYS A 239 -2.32 -3.36 -14.93
C CYS A 239 -2.91 -3.92 -13.62
N ASP A 240 -2.09 -4.09 -12.59
CA ASP A 240 -2.53 -4.51 -11.26
C ASP A 240 -3.53 -3.52 -10.65
N GLU A 241 -3.20 -2.24 -10.68
CA GLU A 241 -4.07 -1.17 -10.18
C GLU A 241 -5.41 -1.08 -10.91
N ASP A 242 -5.43 -1.32 -12.23
CA ASP A 242 -6.63 -1.25 -13.04
C ASP A 242 -7.53 -2.48 -12.89
N GLU A 243 -6.94 -3.68 -12.83
CA GLU A 243 -7.66 -4.95 -12.92
C GLU A 243 -7.92 -5.60 -11.55
N SER A 244 -7.04 -5.36 -10.57
CA SER A 244 -7.14 -5.97 -9.25
C SER A 244 -7.44 -4.93 -8.15
N GLY A 245 -6.86 -3.76 -8.26
CA GLY A 245 -6.92 -2.71 -7.24
C GLY A 245 -8.31 -2.33 -6.75
N PRO A 246 -9.33 -2.15 -7.61
CA PRO A 246 -10.67 -1.77 -7.17
C PRO A 246 -11.32 -2.81 -6.25
N VAL A 247 -11.23 -4.10 -6.60
CA VAL A 247 -11.77 -5.20 -5.78
C VAL A 247 -10.96 -5.37 -4.51
N PHE A 248 -9.62 -5.29 -4.61
CA PHE A 248 -8.76 -5.33 -3.43
C PHE A 248 -9.13 -4.23 -2.43
N LYS A 249 -9.23 -2.97 -2.88
CA LYS A 249 -9.61 -1.84 -2.04
C LYS A 249 -10.96 -2.06 -1.34
N ALA A 250 -11.94 -2.59 -2.06
CA ALA A 250 -13.27 -2.87 -1.54
C ALA A 250 -13.29 -3.94 -0.44
N VAL A 251 -12.36 -4.91 -0.47
CA VAL A 251 -12.27 -5.98 0.53
C VAL A 251 -11.29 -5.61 1.65
N ALA A 252 -10.14 -5.11 1.28
CA ALA A 252 -9.07 -4.76 2.23
C ALA A 252 -9.40 -3.51 3.06
N GLY A 253 -10.12 -2.55 2.49
CA GLY A 253 -10.38 -1.23 3.06
C GLY A 253 -9.13 -0.34 3.07
N ARG A 254 -8.04 -0.83 3.63
CA ARG A 254 -6.76 -0.14 3.75
C ARG A 254 -5.91 -0.29 2.50
N THR A 255 -5.37 0.84 2.05
CA THR A 255 -4.23 0.92 1.12
C THR A 255 -3.17 1.87 1.72
N ARG A 256 -1.97 1.95 1.13
CA ARG A 256 -0.98 2.95 1.58
C ARG A 256 -1.46 4.36 1.34
N ARG A 257 -2.05 4.62 0.18
CA ARG A 257 -2.53 5.95 -0.23
C ARG A 257 -3.60 6.49 0.71
N ASN A 258 -4.58 5.67 1.08
CA ASN A 258 -5.65 6.10 1.98
C ASN A 258 -5.27 6.07 3.46
N SER A 259 -4.05 5.63 3.78
CA SER A 259 -3.50 5.59 5.16
C SER A 259 -2.42 6.63 5.41
N GLY A 260 -2.01 7.41 4.40
CA GLY A 260 -1.00 8.46 4.56
C GLY A 260 0.37 7.94 4.98
N ILE A 261 0.76 6.73 4.59
CA ILE A 261 2.04 6.12 4.93
C ILE A 261 2.95 6.03 3.70
N PRO A 262 4.29 6.08 3.88
CA PRO A 262 5.24 6.00 2.79
C PRO A 262 5.08 4.74 1.94
N ASN A 263 5.43 4.83 0.65
CA ASN A 263 5.33 3.76 -0.32
C ASN A 263 6.56 3.76 -1.22
N ALA A 264 7.07 2.58 -1.53
CA ALA A 264 8.12 2.41 -2.54
C ALA A 264 7.64 2.74 -3.96
N ILE A 265 6.34 2.64 -4.23
CA ILE A 265 5.75 3.14 -5.46
C ILE A 265 5.41 4.61 -5.26
N CYS A 266 6.06 5.50 -5.99
CA CYS A 266 5.75 6.93 -5.93
C CYS A 266 4.39 7.23 -6.54
N ARG A 267 3.64 8.12 -5.88
CA ARG A 267 2.29 8.51 -6.29
C ARG A 267 2.17 10.03 -6.30
N PRO A 268 1.32 10.60 -7.18
CA PRO A 268 0.99 12.01 -7.11
C PRO A 268 0.37 12.37 -5.76
N CYS A 269 0.63 13.57 -5.27
CA CYS A 269 0.01 14.09 -4.05
C CYS A 269 -1.51 14.01 -4.05
N SER A 270 -2.14 14.23 -5.19
CA SER A 270 -3.60 14.16 -5.37
C SER A 270 -4.19 12.78 -5.06
N GLU A 271 -3.37 11.73 -5.12
CA GLU A 271 -3.78 10.36 -4.83
C GLU A 271 -3.53 9.93 -3.38
N VAL A 272 -2.81 10.74 -2.60
CA VAL A 272 -2.43 10.38 -1.22
C VAL A 272 -3.26 11.18 -0.23
N GLN A 273 -3.92 10.47 0.67
CA GLN A 273 -4.73 11.08 1.72
C GLN A 273 -3.85 11.40 2.94
N PRO A 274 -3.77 12.67 3.38
CA PRO A 274 -2.94 13.04 4.52
C PRO A 274 -3.52 12.50 5.83
N LEU A 275 -2.77 11.64 6.51
CA LEU A 275 -3.14 11.06 7.79
C LEU A 275 -1.92 10.81 8.67
N VAL A 276 -2.02 11.19 9.94
CA VAL A 276 -1.01 10.92 10.97
C VAL A 276 -1.57 9.93 11.98
N HIS A 277 -0.86 8.84 12.22
CA HIS A 277 -1.27 7.79 13.15
C HIS A 277 -0.78 8.09 14.57
N ALA A 278 -1.70 8.12 15.53
CA ALA A 278 -1.44 8.29 16.96
C ALA A 278 -2.53 7.57 17.77
N TYR A 279 -2.21 6.41 18.32
CA TYR A 279 -3.13 5.55 19.09
C TYR A 279 -2.82 5.53 20.58
#